data_72a71634296e24e7a5461eb9e6a34531
#
_entry.id   72a71634296e24e7a5461eb9e6a34531
#
_cell.length_a   1.000
_cell.length_b   1.000
_cell.length_c   1.000
_cell.angle_alpha   90.00
_cell.angle_beta   90.00
_cell.angle_gamma   90.00
#
_symmetry.space_group_name_H-M   'P 1'
#
loop_
_entity.id
_entity.type
_entity.pdbx_description
1 polymer ?
#
loop_
_entity_poly.entity_id
_entity_poly.type
_entity_poly.pdbx_seq_one_letter_code
_entity_poly.pdbx_strand_id
1 'polypeptide(L)'
;MRRITLLLVGMLALFSTTAQRKNFTYKFYGFVRGDLFYNSRANMAPIDGNFYLYPLDKSFDADGKDLNATPNGSFYTFTSRLGLDVTGPDIGKARSSAKIETDFGGFSGSNTMLRIRQAYVNLDWGKSAVLVGITWHPLFGAVMPDVLNLSTGAPFQPFNRSPQIRYQYKANSRVQLTASVLWQLQYLSSGPKGMSEDYIKNSCIPEMFVGADFTPADGWLMGLGAHMISLKPRTSTEWKEQTFKVNERMTAFSYEAHLKYSGRNYTFAAKTLMASALDHTALLGGYGVSSVDSVRASRDIRLFAILRHG
;
A
#
# COMPACT_ATOMS: atom_id res chain seq x y z
N MET A 1 7.06 -16.26 -23.64
CA MET A 1 7.56 -15.12 -22.83
C MET A 1 8.59 -14.25 -23.55
N ARG A 2 9.65 -14.78 -24.18
CA ARG A 2 10.66 -13.99 -24.92
C ARG A 2 10.10 -13.06 -26.02
N ARG A 3 9.00 -13.43 -26.72
CA ARG A 3 8.42 -12.64 -27.82
C ARG A 3 7.62 -11.41 -27.34
N ILE A 4 7.01 -11.47 -26.17
CA ILE A 4 6.25 -10.35 -25.58
C ILE A 4 7.21 -9.29 -25.02
N THR A 5 8.33 -9.73 -24.42
CA THR A 5 9.38 -8.83 -23.92
C THR A 5 10.05 -8.07 -25.06
N LEU A 6 10.29 -8.71 -26.21
CA LEU A 6 10.84 -8.07 -27.40
C LEU A 6 9.87 -7.05 -28.04
N LEU A 7 8.55 -7.31 -27.99
CA LEU A 7 7.55 -6.35 -28.47
C LEU A 7 7.46 -5.11 -27.56
N LEU A 8 7.55 -5.27 -26.25
CA LEU A 8 7.57 -4.15 -25.29
C LEU A 8 8.85 -3.31 -25.42
N VAL A 9 10.01 -3.93 -25.61
CA VAL A 9 11.28 -3.24 -25.85
C VAL A 9 11.28 -2.57 -27.22
N GLY A 10 10.71 -3.21 -28.25
CA GLY A 10 10.55 -2.63 -29.59
C GLY A 10 9.58 -1.44 -29.58
N MET A 11 8.50 -1.46 -28.83
CA MET A 11 7.61 -0.30 -28.66
C MET A 11 8.31 0.86 -27.95
N LEU A 12 9.09 0.60 -26.90
CA LEU A 12 9.91 1.63 -26.23
C LEU A 12 10.95 2.25 -27.16
N ALA A 13 11.56 1.45 -28.06
CA ALA A 13 12.55 1.93 -29.03
C ALA A 13 11.92 2.78 -30.16
N LEU A 14 10.69 2.50 -30.57
CA LEU A 14 9.99 3.28 -31.62
C LEU A 14 9.56 4.67 -31.12
N PHE A 15 9.40 4.87 -29.81
CA PHE A 15 9.14 6.19 -29.22
C PHE A 15 10.39 7.08 -29.14
N SER A 16 11.57 6.52 -29.34
CA SER A 16 12.86 7.26 -29.23
C SER A 16 13.20 8.09 -30.47
N THR A 17 12.53 7.90 -31.60
CA THR A 17 12.97 8.47 -32.89
C THR A 17 12.30 9.78 -33.32
N THR A 18 11.32 10.29 -32.56
CA THR A 18 10.63 11.56 -32.88
C THR A 18 10.61 12.58 -31.74
N ALA A 19 11.39 12.36 -30.69
CA ALA A 19 11.52 13.33 -29.63
C ALA A 19 12.39 14.52 -30.10
N GLN A 20 11.76 15.49 -30.76
CA GLN A 20 12.27 16.85 -30.81
C GLN A 20 12.70 17.22 -29.38
N ARG A 21 13.92 17.73 -29.18
CA ARG A 21 14.52 18.11 -27.88
C ARG A 21 13.61 19.09 -27.13
N LYS A 22 12.53 18.61 -26.56
CA LYS A 22 11.77 19.35 -25.53
C LYS A 22 12.50 19.14 -24.21
N ASN A 23 12.82 20.22 -23.54
CA ASN A 23 13.64 20.22 -22.34
C ASN A 23 12.97 19.42 -21.21
N PHE A 24 13.68 18.42 -20.69
CA PHE A 24 13.35 17.82 -19.41
C PHE A 24 13.62 18.82 -18.30
N THR A 25 12.71 18.92 -17.34
CA THR A 25 12.92 19.67 -16.10
C THR A 25 13.07 18.69 -14.95
N TYR A 26 14.11 18.91 -14.15
CA TYR A 26 14.46 18.07 -13.01
C TYR A 26 14.38 18.91 -11.74
N LYS A 27 13.69 18.41 -10.72
CA LYS A 27 13.63 19.01 -9.40
C LYS A 27 14.03 17.99 -8.36
N PHE A 28 15.25 18.16 -7.83
CA PHE A 28 15.71 17.40 -6.67
C PHE A 28 15.09 17.97 -5.40
N TYR A 29 14.71 17.09 -4.48
CA TYR A 29 14.24 17.46 -3.16
C TYR A 29 14.63 16.39 -2.13
N GLY A 30 14.51 16.73 -0.88
CA GLY A 30 14.78 15.78 0.21
C GLY A 30 14.93 16.49 1.54
N PHE A 31 15.19 15.68 2.54
CA PHE A 31 15.49 16.16 3.89
C PHE A 31 16.31 15.11 4.65
N VAL A 32 17.06 15.59 5.64
CA VAL A 32 17.65 14.76 6.67
C VAL A 32 16.72 14.84 7.89
N ARG A 33 16.36 13.70 8.45
CA ARG A 33 15.47 13.60 9.60
C ARG A 33 16.13 12.78 10.70
N GLY A 34 16.14 13.32 11.91
CA GLY A 34 16.49 12.62 13.13
C GLY A 34 15.24 12.37 13.97
N ASP A 35 15.00 11.14 14.37
CA ASP A 35 13.87 10.71 15.19
C ASP A 35 14.41 10.21 16.53
N LEU A 36 14.24 10.99 17.58
CA LEU A 36 14.50 10.60 18.97
C LEU A 36 13.19 10.22 19.62
N PHE A 37 13.13 9.06 20.26
CA PHE A 37 11.94 8.61 20.92
C PHE A 37 12.22 7.88 22.24
N TYR A 38 11.20 7.89 23.08
CA TYR A 38 11.14 7.13 24.32
C TYR A 38 9.76 6.49 24.43
N ASN A 39 9.73 5.19 24.70
CA ASN A 39 8.51 4.44 24.99
C ASN A 39 8.57 3.96 26.43
N SER A 40 7.56 4.21 27.22
CA SER A 40 7.45 3.74 28.60
C SER A 40 7.15 2.25 28.71
N ARG A 41 6.83 1.58 27.60
CA ARG A 41 6.41 0.19 27.53
C ARG A 41 6.84 -0.43 26.19
N ALA A 42 7.03 -1.74 26.15
CA ALA A 42 7.25 -2.48 24.92
C ALA A 42 6.06 -2.34 23.97
N ASN A 43 6.35 -2.24 22.69
CA ASN A 43 5.37 -1.99 21.63
C ASN A 43 5.44 -3.05 20.53
N MET A 44 4.34 -3.25 19.82
CA MET A 44 4.36 -3.96 18.55
C MET A 44 5.06 -3.09 17.52
N ALA A 45 6.22 -3.54 17.03
CA ALA A 45 7.00 -2.90 16.00
C ALA A 45 6.81 -3.67 14.68
N PRO A 46 6.00 -3.18 13.75
CA PRO A 46 5.82 -3.84 12.46
C PRO A 46 6.92 -3.45 11.49
N ILE A 47 6.76 -3.95 10.28
CA ILE A 47 7.44 -3.75 9.01
C ILE A 47 8.62 -2.77 9.12
N ASP A 48 9.40 -2.26 9.22
CA ASP A 48 10.54 -1.37 9.18
C ASP A 48 11.26 -1.22 10.52
N GLY A 49 10.72 -1.78 11.61
CA GLY A 49 11.25 -1.60 12.96
C GLY A 49 11.11 -0.17 13.52
N ASN A 50 10.51 0.74 12.77
CA ASN A 50 10.36 2.14 13.14
C ASN A 50 8.90 2.58 13.31
N PHE A 51 7.97 1.67 13.12
CA PHE A 51 6.55 1.90 13.38
C PHE A 51 6.17 1.25 14.69
N TYR A 52 5.48 2.00 15.55
CA TYR A 52 4.89 1.51 16.76
C TYR A 52 3.37 1.56 16.60
N LEU A 53 2.74 0.38 16.48
CA LEU A 53 1.30 0.31 16.22
C LEU A 53 0.50 0.45 17.50
N TYR A 54 0.90 -0.28 18.54
CA TYR A 54 0.24 -0.26 19.85
C TYR A 54 1.18 -0.82 20.93
N PRO A 55 0.98 -0.42 22.20
CA PRO A 55 1.70 -1.03 23.31
C PRO A 55 1.27 -2.49 23.50
N LEU A 56 2.23 -3.35 23.86
CA LEU A 56 1.95 -4.75 24.17
C LEU A 56 1.14 -4.88 25.45
N ASP A 57 0.26 -5.87 25.50
CA ASP A 57 -0.51 -6.24 26.69
C ASP A 57 0.42 -6.67 27.84
N LYS A 58 -0.11 -6.73 29.06
CA LYS A 58 0.60 -7.22 30.22
C LYS A 58 0.98 -8.69 30.03
N SER A 59 2.23 -9.01 30.36
CA SER A 59 2.76 -10.37 30.40
C SER A 59 3.52 -10.54 31.70
N PHE A 60 3.05 -11.39 32.58
CA PHE A 60 3.61 -11.52 33.92
C PHE A 60 4.66 -12.64 33.98
N ASP A 61 5.77 -12.37 34.71
CA ASP A 61 6.74 -13.38 35.09
C ASP A 61 6.23 -14.19 36.31
N ALA A 62 7.09 -15.10 36.82
CA ALA A 62 6.77 -15.94 37.95
C ALA A 62 6.57 -15.15 39.27
N ASP A 63 7.13 -13.94 39.35
CA ASP A 63 7.02 -13.03 40.49
C ASP A 63 5.86 -12.02 40.35
N GLY A 64 5.08 -12.12 39.29
CA GLY A 64 3.96 -11.23 39.01
C GLY A 64 4.37 -9.87 38.43
N LYS A 65 5.61 -9.71 37.95
CA LYS A 65 6.08 -8.48 37.31
C LYS A 65 5.76 -8.49 35.82
N ASP A 66 5.30 -7.35 35.31
CA ASP A 66 4.96 -7.21 33.88
C ASP A 66 6.23 -7.06 33.02
N LEU A 67 6.56 -8.10 32.27
CA LEU A 67 7.70 -8.16 31.36
C LEU A 67 7.65 -7.07 30.26
N ASN A 68 6.45 -6.68 29.83
CA ASN A 68 6.24 -5.66 28.81
C ASN A 68 6.29 -4.22 29.36
N ALA A 69 6.31 -4.04 30.70
CA ALA A 69 6.53 -2.74 31.35
C ALA A 69 8.02 -2.34 31.31
N THR A 70 8.68 -2.55 30.18
CA THR A 70 10.09 -2.26 30.00
C THR A 70 10.24 -1.04 29.10
N PRO A 71 10.81 0.08 29.59
CA PRO A 71 11.05 1.26 28.79
C PRO A 71 12.11 0.99 27.72
N ASN A 72 11.95 1.65 26.59
CA ASN A 72 12.95 1.62 25.52
C ASN A 72 13.00 2.97 24.80
N GLY A 73 14.11 3.25 24.17
CA GLY A 73 14.31 4.46 23.39
C GLY A 73 15.48 4.33 22.43
N SER A 74 15.47 5.11 21.38
CA SER A 74 16.55 5.15 20.39
C SER A 74 16.54 6.45 19.60
N PHE A 75 17.55 6.63 18.77
CA PHE A 75 17.68 7.72 17.85
C PHE A 75 17.93 7.16 16.44
N TYR A 76 17.09 7.53 15.47
CA TYR A 76 17.20 7.06 14.09
C TYR A 76 17.29 8.22 13.11
N THR A 77 17.97 7.99 11.97
CA THR A 77 18.08 8.94 10.85
C THR A 77 17.63 8.34 9.52
N PHE A 78 17.24 7.08 9.49
CA PHE A 78 16.96 6.31 8.29
C PHE A 78 15.68 6.74 7.55
N THR A 79 14.83 7.58 8.15
CA THR A 79 13.68 8.19 7.49
C THR A 79 14.03 9.41 6.66
N SER A 80 15.32 9.81 6.61
CA SER A 80 15.84 10.80 5.68
C SER A 80 15.51 10.41 4.24
N ARG A 81 15.19 11.39 3.40
CA ARG A 81 14.56 11.16 2.11
C ARG A 81 15.30 11.88 0.99
N LEU A 82 15.34 11.23 -0.17
CA LEU A 82 15.80 11.80 -1.41
C LEU A 82 14.72 11.60 -2.47
N GLY A 83 14.48 12.61 -3.29
CA GLY A 83 13.49 12.55 -4.34
C GLY A 83 13.88 13.35 -5.57
N LEU A 84 13.30 12.95 -6.69
CA LEU A 84 13.45 13.58 -7.99
C LEU A 84 12.09 13.64 -8.67
N ASP A 85 11.62 14.83 -8.98
CA ASP A 85 10.51 15.06 -9.88
C ASP A 85 11.05 15.42 -11.27
N VAL A 86 10.52 14.77 -12.28
CA VAL A 86 10.87 14.99 -13.69
C VAL A 86 9.63 15.40 -14.45
N THR A 87 9.71 16.51 -15.17
CA THR A 87 8.73 16.85 -16.21
C THR A 87 9.38 16.56 -17.55
N GLY A 88 8.75 15.70 -18.32
CA GLY A 88 9.23 15.29 -19.65
C GLY A 88 8.53 16.03 -20.78
N PRO A 89 8.88 15.69 -22.02
CA PRO A 89 8.19 16.18 -23.21
C PRO A 89 6.73 15.66 -23.23
N ASP A 90 5.85 16.43 -23.85
CA ASP A 90 4.49 15.94 -24.09
C ASP A 90 4.51 14.72 -25.00
N ILE A 91 3.72 13.71 -24.66
CA ILE A 91 3.52 12.49 -25.45
C ILE A 91 2.15 12.59 -26.12
N GLY A 92 2.13 12.95 -27.39
CA GLY A 92 0.91 13.32 -28.07
C GLY A 92 0.26 14.55 -27.42
N LYS A 93 -0.93 14.38 -26.84
CA LYS A 93 -1.65 15.42 -26.08
C LYS A 93 -1.46 15.32 -24.57
N ALA A 94 -0.71 14.34 -24.08
CA ALA A 94 -0.48 14.14 -22.65
C ALA A 94 0.77 14.87 -22.18
N ARG A 95 0.67 15.59 -21.09
CA ARG A 95 1.83 16.07 -20.33
C ARG A 95 2.45 14.88 -19.58
N SER A 96 3.74 14.64 -19.78
CA SER A 96 4.45 13.54 -19.13
C SER A 96 5.18 14.02 -17.90
N SER A 97 5.14 13.25 -16.83
CA SER A 97 5.94 13.47 -15.63
C SER A 97 6.34 12.13 -15.00
N ALA A 98 7.40 12.16 -14.21
CA ALA A 98 7.84 11.01 -13.43
C ALA A 98 8.30 11.47 -12.03
N LYS A 99 8.22 10.56 -11.08
CA LYS A 99 8.72 10.76 -9.72
C LYS A 99 9.52 9.54 -9.28
N ILE A 100 10.65 9.79 -8.64
CA ILE A 100 11.40 8.79 -7.87
C ILE A 100 11.60 9.36 -6.47
N GLU A 101 11.24 8.60 -5.44
CA GLU A 101 11.45 8.96 -4.04
C GLU A 101 11.95 7.74 -3.28
N THR A 102 13.00 7.94 -2.49
CA THR A 102 13.65 6.89 -1.70
C THR A 102 13.89 7.35 -0.27
N ASP A 103 13.97 6.41 0.67
CA ASP A 103 14.49 6.59 2.02
C ASP A 103 15.40 5.41 2.40
N PHE A 104 15.96 5.42 3.60
CA PHE A 104 16.84 4.37 4.12
C PHE A 104 16.11 3.42 5.08
N GLY A 105 14.78 3.38 5.03
CA GLY A 105 13.93 2.56 5.91
C GLY A 105 13.78 1.09 5.49
N GLY A 106 14.55 0.59 4.55
CA GLY A 106 14.70 -0.83 4.28
C GLY A 106 15.75 -1.45 5.21
N PHE A 107 15.53 -2.70 5.63
CA PHE A 107 16.45 -3.42 6.50
C PHE A 107 16.82 -4.78 5.92
N SER A 108 18.09 -5.15 6.10
CA SER A 108 18.59 -6.50 5.88
C SER A 108 19.59 -6.82 7.00
N GLY A 109 19.18 -7.67 7.93
CA GLY A 109 19.95 -7.88 9.15
C GLY A 109 20.07 -6.59 9.97
N SER A 110 21.31 -6.17 10.28
CA SER A 110 21.60 -4.93 11.02
C SER A 110 21.82 -3.69 10.13
N ASN A 111 21.74 -3.84 8.80
CA ASN A 111 22.03 -2.76 7.86
C ASN A 111 20.76 -2.07 7.39
N THR A 112 20.78 -0.74 7.37
CA THR A 112 19.78 0.06 6.66
C THR A 112 20.02 -0.01 5.16
N MET A 113 18.95 -0.15 4.39
CA MET A 113 19.00 -0.23 2.93
C MET A 113 18.14 0.85 2.29
N LEU A 114 18.56 1.27 1.11
CA LEU A 114 17.77 2.18 0.30
C LEU A 114 16.45 1.51 -0.08
N ARG A 115 15.34 2.17 0.24
CA ARG A 115 13.98 1.71 -0.06
C ARG A 115 13.31 2.64 -1.06
N ILE A 116 12.72 2.06 -2.11
CA ILE A 116 11.87 2.81 -3.03
C ILE A 116 10.55 3.13 -2.32
N ARG A 117 10.21 4.41 -2.24
CA ARG A 117 8.93 4.89 -1.72
C ARG A 117 7.95 5.15 -2.84
N GLN A 118 8.39 5.86 -3.85
CA GLN A 118 7.61 6.14 -5.06
C GLN A 118 8.52 6.03 -6.28
N ALA A 119 8.03 5.41 -7.32
CA ALA A 119 8.68 5.34 -8.63
C ALA A 119 7.60 5.15 -9.68
N TYR A 120 7.17 6.22 -10.33
CA TYR A 120 6.08 6.17 -11.29
C TYR A 120 6.25 7.17 -12.43
N VAL A 121 5.58 6.88 -13.53
CA VAL A 121 5.34 7.80 -14.64
C VAL A 121 3.85 8.16 -14.65
N ASN A 122 3.56 9.41 -14.94
CA ASN A 122 2.19 9.93 -15.07
C ASN A 122 2.02 10.63 -16.43
N LEU A 123 0.95 10.28 -17.13
CA LEU A 123 0.50 10.91 -18.35
C LEU A 123 -0.82 11.63 -18.07
N ASP A 124 -0.87 12.94 -18.27
CA ASP A 124 -2.01 13.81 -17.95
C ASP A 124 -2.53 14.53 -19.20
N TRP A 125 -3.77 14.20 -19.60
CA TRP A 125 -4.50 14.82 -20.69
C TRP A 125 -5.45 15.96 -20.22
N GLY A 126 -5.31 16.40 -18.98
CA GLY A 126 -6.16 17.41 -18.37
C GLY A 126 -7.44 16.86 -17.74
N LYS A 127 -8.32 16.25 -18.52
CA LYS A 127 -9.52 15.56 -18.00
C LYS A 127 -9.23 14.17 -17.48
N SER A 128 -8.24 13.48 -18.03
CA SER A 128 -7.87 12.13 -17.63
C SER A 128 -6.37 12.04 -17.39
N ALA A 129 -5.97 11.13 -16.52
CA ALA A 129 -4.57 10.82 -16.25
C ALA A 129 -4.38 9.33 -16.05
N VAL A 130 -3.22 8.82 -16.45
CA VAL A 130 -2.76 7.46 -16.20
C VAL A 130 -1.44 7.50 -15.48
N LEU A 131 -1.38 6.85 -14.32
CA LEU A 131 -0.17 6.65 -13.55
C LEU A 131 0.22 5.17 -13.58
N VAL A 132 1.50 4.91 -13.85
CA VAL A 132 2.06 3.54 -13.85
C VAL A 132 3.32 3.53 -12.99
N GLY A 133 3.34 2.67 -11.98
CA GLY A 133 4.48 2.49 -11.09
C GLY A 133 4.09 2.36 -9.63
N ILE A 134 5.06 2.58 -8.74
CA ILE A 134 4.88 2.44 -7.28
C ILE A 134 4.51 3.79 -6.69
N THR A 135 3.36 3.85 -6.02
CA THR A 135 2.93 5.01 -5.22
C THR A 135 1.94 4.57 -4.14
N TRP A 136 1.42 5.53 -3.39
CA TRP A 136 0.45 5.28 -2.34
C TRP A 136 -0.76 4.48 -2.83
N HIS A 137 -1.15 3.50 -2.04
CA HIS A 137 -2.38 2.74 -2.26
C HIS A 137 -3.60 3.69 -2.26
N PRO A 138 -4.59 3.50 -3.15
CA PRO A 138 -5.75 4.40 -3.21
C PRO A 138 -6.52 4.53 -1.89
N LEU A 139 -6.62 3.46 -1.09
CA LEU A 139 -7.24 3.49 0.24
C LEU A 139 -6.51 4.41 1.24
N PHE A 140 -5.22 4.71 1.03
CA PHE A 140 -4.52 5.74 1.78
C PHE A 140 -5.13 7.11 1.50
N GLY A 141 -5.47 7.37 0.24
CA GLY A 141 -6.36 8.43 -0.22
C GLY A 141 -5.86 9.85 0.01
N ALA A 142 -6.78 10.78 -0.24
CA ALA A 142 -6.54 12.22 -0.10
C ALA A 142 -6.74 12.73 1.34
N VAL A 143 -7.41 11.95 2.19
CA VAL A 143 -7.66 12.27 3.61
C VAL A 143 -6.75 11.44 4.47
N MET A 144 -5.71 12.06 5.00
CA MET A 144 -4.71 11.47 5.86
C MET A 144 -4.56 12.31 7.12
N PRO A 145 -4.46 11.71 8.31
CA PRO A 145 -4.24 12.48 9.53
C PRO A 145 -2.84 13.08 9.57
N ASP A 146 -2.74 14.33 10.04
CA ASP A 146 -1.47 14.96 10.36
C ASP A 146 -1.01 14.48 11.73
N VAL A 147 -0.19 13.44 11.75
CA VAL A 147 0.36 12.84 12.96
C VAL A 147 1.88 12.83 12.92
N LEU A 148 2.52 13.01 14.07
CA LEU A 148 3.97 12.96 14.20
C LEU A 148 4.52 11.54 14.04
N ASN A 149 3.69 10.53 14.20
CA ASN A 149 4.06 9.13 14.09
C ASN A 149 4.51 8.79 12.66
N LEU A 150 5.62 8.06 12.54
CA LEU A 150 6.19 7.62 11.26
C LEU A 150 5.24 6.71 10.47
N SER A 151 4.37 5.98 11.14
CA SER A 151 3.34 5.11 10.55
C SER A 151 2.14 5.89 9.97
N THR A 152 2.12 7.21 10.09
CA THR A 152 1.04 8.07 9.54
C THR A 152 -0.36 7.63 9.93
N GLY A 153 -0.52 7.16 11.17
CA GLY A 153 -1.80 6.74 11.75
C GLY A 153 -2.14 5.26 11.61
N ALA A 154 -1.25 4.41 11.06
CA ALA A 154 -1.45 2.96 11.16
C ALA A 154 -1.42 2.53 12.66
N PRO A 155 -2.25 1.56 13.07
CA PRO A 155 -3.11 0.66 12.30
C PRO A 155 -4.54 1.18 12.04
N PHE A 156 -4.82 2.45 12.29
CA PHE A 156 -6.15 3.06 12.09
C PHE A 156 -6.34 3.65 10.68
N GLN A 157 -5.24 3.84 9.96
CA GLN A 157 -5.17 4.37 8.60
C GLN A 157 -4.43 3.34 7.72
N PRO A 158 -4.95 2.97 6.54
CA PRO A 158 -4.22 2.14 5.60
C PRO A 158 -2.88 2.77 5.23
N PHE A 159 -1.80 2.01 5.36
CA PHE A 159 -0.45 2.45 5.04
C PHE A 159 0.20 1.45 4.09
N ASN A 160 0.26 1.79 2.81
CA ASN A 160 0.84 0.93 1.78
C ASN A 160 1.26 1.76 0.56
N ARG A 161 2.33 1.34 -0.08
CA ARG A 161 2.78 1.79 -1.40
C ARG A 161 2.97 0.58 -2.29
N SER A 162 2.18 0.52 -3.35
CA SER A 162 2.08 -0.65 -4.22
C SER A 162 2.37 -0.30 -5.67
N PRO A 163 2.97 -1.24 -6.43
CA PRO A 163 2.96 -1.19 -7.88
C PRO A 163 1.52 -1.14 -8.39
N GLN A 164 1.21 -0.22 -9.29
CA GLN A 164 -0.16 -0.02 -9.74
C GLN A 164 -0.23 0.63 -11.12
N ILE A 165 -1.35 0.42 -11.77
CA ILE A 165 -1.83 1.22 -12.90
C ILE A 165 -3.09 1.92 -12.40
N ARG A 166 -3.06 3.25 -12.38
CA ARG A 166 -4.18 4.09 -11.90
C ARG A 166 -4.67 4.97 -13.02
N TYR A 167 -5.96 4.92 -13.27
CA TYR A 167 -6.65 5.84 -14.16
C TYR A 167 -7.50 6.81 -13.34
N GLN A 168 -7.40 8.09 -13.64
CA GLN A 168 -8.21 9.15 -13.04
C GLN A 168 -8.95 9.90 -14.12
N TYR A 169 -10.22 10.22 -13.86
CA TYR A 169 -11.07 10.94 -14.79
C TYR A 169 -11.86 12.03 -14.08
N LYS A 170 -11.67 13.27 -14.50
CA LYS A 170 -12.45 14.43 -14.03
C LYS A 170 -13.74 14.49 -14.87
N ALA A 171 -14.84 13.95 -14.32
CA ALA A 171 -16.13 14.01 -14.98
C ALA A 171 -16.60 15.46 -15.16
N ASN A 172 -16.34 16.31 -14.17
CA ASN A 172 -16.50 17.76 -14.22
C ASN A 172 -15.51 18.40 -13.22
N SER A 173 -15.66 19.71 -12.97
CA SER A 173 -14.79 20.46 -12.03
C SER A 173 -14.92 20.02 -10.57
N ARG A 174 -15.94 19.27 -10.22
CA ARG A 174 -16.26 18.87 -8.83
C ARG A 174 -16.18 17.36 -8.60
N VAL A 175 -16.17 16.54 -9.65
CA VAL A 175 -16.20 15.09 -9.54
C VAL A 175 -15.00 14.47 -10.23
N GLN A 176 -14.21 13.71 -9.48
CA GLN A 176 -13.11 12.89 -9.98
C GLN A 176 -13.40 11.43 -9.71
N LEU A 177 -13.27 10.60 -10.72
CA LEU A 177 -13.35 9.14 -10.64
C LEU A 177 -11.94 8.56 -10.69
N THR A 178 -11.70 7.52 -9.90
CA THR A 178 -10.43 6.81 -9.85
C THR A 178 -10.67 5.32 -10.01
N ALA A 179 -9.89 4.66 -10.87
CA ALA A 179 -9.82 3.22 -10.98
C ALA A 179 -8.36 2.78 -10.93
N SER A 180 -8.03 1.71 -10.19
CA SER A 180 -6.67 1.21 -10.08
C SER A 180 -6.65 -0.30 -10.08
N VAL A 181 -5.60 -0.87 -10.68
CA VAL A 181 -5.18 -2.26 -10.47
C VAL A 181 -3.82 -2.25 -9.80
N LEU A 182 -3.64 -3.10 -8.78
CA LEU A 182 -2.48 -3.05 -7.90
C LEU A 182 -1.88 -4.45 -7.68
N TRP A 183 -0.60 -4.46 -7.34
CA TRP A 183 0.15 -5.66 -6.94
C TRP A 183 0.90 -5.38 -5.64
N GLN A 184 1.30 -6.44 -4.95
CA GLN A 184 2.09 -6.34 -3.73
C GLN A 184 3.58 -6.46 -4.05
N LEU A 185 4.42 -5.70 -3.34
CA LEU A 185 5.87 -5.76 -3.43
C LEU A 185 6.56 -5.61 -2.07
N GLN A 186 6.45 -4.46 -1.42
CA GLN A 186 7.07 -4.18 -0.12
C GLN A 186 6.15 -4.50 1.06
N TYR A 187 4.85 -4.40 0.82
CA TYR A 187 3.79 -4.62 1.80
C TYR A 187 3.01 -5.83 1.33
N LEU A 188 3.04 -6.88 2.13
CA LEU A 188 2.63 -8.21 1.71
C LEU A 188 1.50 -8.73 2.60
N SER A 189 0.57 -9.45 2.00
CA SER A 189 -0.46 -10.17 2.74
C SER A 189 0.13 -11.31 3.54
N SER A 190 -0.41 -11.54 4.73
CA SER A 190 -0.07 -12.66 5.59
C SER A 190 -0.76 -13.94 5.13
N GLY A 191 -0.15 -15.08 5.40
CA GLY A 191 -0.70 -16.39 5.05
C GLY A 191 0.07 -17.54 5.69
N PRO A 192 -0.13 -18.77 5.21
CA PRO A 192 0.47 -19.97 5.82
C PRO A 192 1.99 -19.99 5.91
N LYS A 193 2.67 -19.22 5.06
CA LYS A 193 4.13 -19.07 5.04
C LYS A 193 4.62 -17.71 5.55
N GLY A 194 3.82 -17.05 6.37
CA GLY A 194 4.07 -15.66 6.77
C GLY A 194 3.66 -14.66 5.71
N MET A 195 4.31 -13.49 5.67
CA MET A 195 4.06 -12.47 4.65
C MET A 195 4.72 -12.86 3.33
N SER A 196 3.95 -12.91 2.23
CA SER A 196 4.47 -13.31 0.92
C SER A 196 3.67 -12.68 -0.23
N GLU A 197 4.39 -12.24 -1.27
CA GLU A 197 3.80 -11.83 -2.55
C GLU A 197 3.25 -13.02 -3.36
N ASP A 198 3.60 -14.25 -3.01
CA ASP A 198 3.14 -15.45 -3.72
C ASP A 198 1.62 -15.58 -3.69
N TYR A 199 0.95 -15.09 -2.65
CA TYR A 199 -0.49 -15.25 -2.52
C TYR A 199 -1.27 -14.49 -3.59
N ILE A 200 -0.86 -13.26 -3.90
CA ILE A 200 -1.48 -12.49 -5.00
C ILE A 200 -0.97 -12.98 -6.36
N LYS A 201 0.30 -13.34 -6.48
CA LYS A 201 0.86 -13.93 -7.72
C LYS A 201 0.14 -15.21 -8.11
N ASN A 202 -0.06 -16.12 -7.16
CA ASN A 202 -0.74 -17.39 -7.40
C ASN A 202 -2.22 -17.24 -7.70
N SER A 203 -2.85 -16.14 -7.27
CA SER A 203 -4.22 -15.84 -7.63
C SER A 203 -4.36 -15.40 -9.09
N CYS A 204 -3.33 -14.79 -9.67
CA CYS A 204 -3.32 -14.14 -10.99
C CYS A 204 -4.40 -13.03 -11.14
N ILE A 205 -4.98 -12.57 -10.03
CA ILE A 205 -5.98 -11.52 -9.98
C ILE A 205 -5.34 -10.34 -9.21
N PRO A 206 -5.10 -9.19 -9.86
CA PRO A 206 -4.60 -8.02 -9.15
C PRO A 206 -5.63 -7.50 -8.16
N GLU A 207 -5.20 -6.75 -7.17
CA GLU A 207 -6.10 -5.93 -6.38
C GLU A 207 -6.75 -4.89 -7.27
N MET A 208 -8.00 -4.53 -6.96
CA MET A 208 -8.75 -3.54 -7.72
C MET A 208 -9.32 -2.51 -6.78
N PHE A 209 -9.29 -1.26 -7.21
CA PHE A 209 -9.92 -0.15 -6.50
C PHE A 209 -10.71 0.70 -7.48
N VAL A 210 -11.89 1.12 -7.06
CA VAL A 210 -12.67 2.17 -7.72
C VAL A 210 -13.14 3.18 -6.68
N GLY A 211 -13.08 4.46 -7.01
CA GLY A 211 -13.49 5.51 -6.10
C GLY A 211 -13.99 6.74 -6.83
N ALA A 212 -14.71 7.56 -6.10
CA ALA A 212 -15.24 8.84 -6.56
C ALA A 212 -15.01 9.90 -5.48
N ASP A 213 -14.37 11.00 -5.87
CA ASP A 213 -14.17 12.17 -5.04
C ASP A 213 -15.10 13.29 -5.51
N PHE A 214 -15.70 14.00 -4.58
CA PHE A 214 -16.61 15.10 -4.81
C PHE A 214 -16.19 16.34 -4.01
N THR A 215 -16.02 17.47 -4.70
CA THR A 215 -15.65 18.77 -4.14
C THR A 215 -16.84 19.73 -4.29
N PRO A 216 -17.82 19.72 -3.38
CA PRO A 216 -19.07 20.50 -3.54
C PRO A 216 -18.84 22.01 -3.50
N ALA A 217 -17.88 22.47 -2.71
CA ALA A 217 -17.51 23.88 -2.53
C ALA A 217 -16.03 23.95 -2.12
N ASP A 218 -15.49 25.18 -2.12
CA ASP A 218 -14.11 25.43 -1.70
C ASP A 218 -13.85 24.91 -0.29
N GLY A 219 -12.72 24.24 -0.12
CA GLY A 219 -12.31 23.64 1.13
C GLY A 219 -12.94 22.27 1.43
N TRP A 220 -13.99 21.84 0.74
CA TRP A 220 -14.63 20.55 0.94
C TRP A 220 -14.10 19.48 0.00
N LEU A 221 -13.86 18.30 0.55
CA LEU A 221 -13.60 17.07 -0.19
C LEU A 221 -14.38 15.93 0.47
N MET A 222 -15.14 15.21 -0.29
CA MET A 222 -15.87 14.01 0.12
C MET A 222 -15.55 12.91 -0.86
N GLY A 223 -15.53 11.65 -0.42
CA GLY A 223 -15.31 10.55 -1.34
C GLY A 223 -15.78 9.22 -0.80
N LEU A 224 -15.93 8.30 -1.72
CA LEU A 224 -16.27 6.90 -1.50
C LEU A 224 -15.34 6.04 -2.34
N GLY A 225 -14.97 4.87 -1.80
CA GLY A 225 -14.16 3.89 -2.51
C GLY A 225 -14.58 2.46 -2.21
N ALA A 226 -14.38 1.60 -3.19
CA ALA A 226 -14.53 0.16 -3.06
C ALA A 226 -13.25 -0.52 -3.54
N HIS A 227 -12.83 -1.52 -2.81
CA HIS A 227 -11.63 -2.28 -3.04
C HIS A 227 -11.92 -3.77 -3.03
N MET A 228 -11.23 -4.52 -3.87
CA MET A 228 -11.27 -5.98 -3.94
C MET A 228 -9.85 -6.54 -3.93
N ILE A 229 -9.65 -7.58 -3.14
CA ILE A 229 -8.42 -8.39 -3.15
C ILE A 229 -8.77 -9.87 -3.32
N SER A 230 -7.98 -10.59 -4.12
CA SER A 230 -8.10 -12.03 -4.27
C SER A 230 -6.75 -12.68 -4.06
N LEU A 231 -6.66 -13.59 -3.10
CA LEU A 231 -5.44 -14.29 -2.72
C LEU A 231 -5.62 -15.80 -2.93
N LYS A 232 -4.53 -16.47 -3.32
CA LYS A 232 -4.42 -17.91 -3.33
C LYS A 232 -3.31 -18.33 -2.36
N PRO A 233 -3.64 -18.58 -1.08
CA PRO A 233 -2.65 -18.81 -0.02
C PRO A 233 -1.85 -20.09 -0.19
N ARG A 234 -2.40 -21.09 -0.89
CA ARG A 234 -1.76 -22.38 -1.13
C ARG A 234 -1.97 -22.84 -2.55
N THR A 235 -0.97 -23.50 -3.11
CA THR A 235 -1.04 -24.18 -4.41
C THR A 235 -1.10 -25.70 -4.24
N SER A 236 -0.65 -26.19 -3.08
CA SER A 236 -0.67 -27.60 -2.71
C SER A 236 -0.84 -27.78 -1.20
N THR A 237 -1.24 -28.96 -0.79
CA THR A 237 -1.31 -29.40 0.60
C THR A 237 -0.93 -30.85 0.70
N GLU A 238 -0.42 -31.27 1.86
CA GLU A 238 0.01 -32.63 2.12
C GLU A 238 -0.98 -33.35 3.04
N TRP A 239 -1.27 -34.59 2.72
CA TRP A 239 -2.09 -35.47 3.53
C TRP A 239 -1.62 -36.94 3.36
N LYS A 240 -1.32 -37.60 4.47
CA LYS A 240 -0.85 -39.01 4.46
C LYS A 240 0.30 -39.21 3.44
N GLU A 241 1.34 -38.40 3.54
CA GLU A 241 2.53 -38.44 2.66
C GLU A 241 2.26 -38.19 1.17
N GLN A 242 1.04 -37.78 0.81
CA GLN A 242 0.68 -37.45 -0.57
C GLN A 242 0.42 -35.95 -0.71
N THR A 243 0.87 -35.37 -1.82
CA THR A 243 0.66 -33.97 -2.15
C THR A 243 -0.54 -33.82 -3.08
N PHE A 244 -1.44 -32.91 -2.70
CA PHE A 244 -2.65 -32.59 -3.46
C PHE A 244 -2.63 -31.13 -3.92
N LYS A 245 -3.11 -30.88 -5.15
CA LYS A 245 -3.27 -29.54 -5.69
C LYS A 245 -4.45 -28.83 -5.00
N VAL A 246 -4.24 -27.56 -4.63
CA VAL A 246 -5.26 -26.68 -4.02
C VAL A 246 -5.59 -25.59 -5.01
N ASN A 247 -6.89 -25.30 -5.20
CA ASN A 247 -7.39 -24.26 -6.10
C ASN A 247 -8.19 -23.16 -5.40
N GLU A 248 -8.41 -23.30 -4.09
CA GLU A 248 -9.18 -22.34 -3.29
C GLU A 248 -8.53 -20.96 -3.32
N ARG A 249 -9.39 -19.96 -3.41
CA ARG A 249 -9.07 -18.54 -3.35
C ARG A 249 -9.90 -17.88 -2.27
N MET A 250 -9.29 -16.92 -1.61
CA MET A 250 -9.98 -15.98 -0.74
C MET A 250 -10.17 -14.70 -1.54
N THR A 251 -11.41 -14.24 -1.65
CA THR A 251 -11.73 -12.93 -2.24
C THR A 251 -12.47 -12.11 -1.19
N ALA A 252 -12.00 -10.89 -0.99
CA ALA A 252 -12.52 -9.97 0.00
C ALA A 252 -12.77 -8.60 -0.60
N PHE A 253 -13.77 -7.92 -0.06
CA PHE A 253 -14.14 -6.56 -0.43
C PHE A 253 -13.98 -5.63 0.75
N SER A 254 -13.55 -4.42 0.48
CA SER A 254 -13.44 -3.36 1.48
C SER A 254 -14.03 -2.08 0.92
N TYR A 255 -14.59 -1.26 1.81
CA TYR A 255 -15.24 -0.01 1.43
C TYR A 255 -14.72 1.12 2.29
N GLU A 256 -14.53 2.28 1.70
CA GLU A 256 -14.12 3.48 2.42
C GLU A 256 -15.03 4.65 2.13
N ALA A 257 -15.14 5.55 3.11
CA ALA A 257 -15.72 6.86 2.91
C ALA A 257 -14.84 7.89 3.63
N HIS A 258 -14.67 9.04 3.02
CA HIS A 258 -13.88 10.12 3.60
C HIS A 258 -14.53 11.49 3.41
N LEU A 259 -14.20 12.37 4.34
CA LEU A 259 -14.63 13.76 4.36
C LEU A 259 -13.49 14.62 4.87
N LYS A 260 -13.22 15.73 4.19
CA LYS A 260 -12.29 16.76 4.65
C LYS A 260 -12.89 18.13 4.41
N TYR A 261 -12.75 18.99 5.38
CA TYR A 261 -13.00 20.42 5.25
C TYR A 261 -11.74 21.18 5.66
N SER A 262 -11.24 22.03 4.79
CA SER A 262 -10.10 22.92 5.05
C SER A 262 -10.57 24.37 5.04
N GLY A 263 -10.77 24.92 6.22
CA GLY A 263 -11.08 26.33 6.43
C GLY A 263 -9.80 27.17 6.56
N ARG A 264 -9.97 28.47 6.82
CA ARG A 264 -8.84 29.41 6.96
C ARG A 264 -7.95 29.07 8.15
N ASN A 265 -8.53 28.70 9.30
CA ASN A 265 -7.83 28.52 10.57
C ASN A 265 -7.90 27.09 11.11
N TYR A 266 -8.67 26.21 10.50
CA TYR A 266 -8.84 24.83 10.95
C TYR A 266 -9.11 23.89 9.79
N THR A 267 -8.73 22.64 9.98
CA THR A 267 -9.04 21.52 9.09
C THR A 267 -9.77 20.46 9.89
N PHE A 268 -10.89 20.01 9.37
CA PHE A 268 -11.60 18.84 9.87
C PHE A 268 -11.43 17.71 8.85
N ALA A 269 -11.10 16.51 9.31
CA ALA A 269 -10.97 15.33 8.47
C ALA A 269 -11.58 14.13 9.18
N ALA A 270 -12.33 13.33 8.45
CA ALA A 270 -12.89 12.08 8.91
C ALA A 270 -12.76 11.02 7.81
N LYS A 271 -12.48 9.79 8.21
CA LYS A 271 -12.43 8.64 7.34
C LYS A 271 -13.00 7.43 8.05
N THR A 272 -13.79 6.65 7.34
CA THR A 272 -14.26 5.35 7.80
C THR A 272 -13.88 4.28 6.80
N LEU A 273 -13.57 3.09 7.30
CA LEU A 273 -13.14 1.96 6.50
C LEU A 273 -13.76 0.67 7.02
N MET A 274 -14.53 0.02 6.18
CA MET A 274 -14.93 -1.37 6.38
C MET A 274 -13.90 -2.26 5.71
N ALA A 275 -12.96 -2.77 6.50
CA ALA A 275 -11.77 -3.48 6.02
C ALA A 275 -11.94 -5.00 6.07
N SER A 276 -11.54 -5.67 4.99
CA SER A 276 -11.50 -7.12 4.90
C SER A 276 -10.21 -7.55 4.21
N ALA A 277 -9.39 -8.37 4.89
CA ALA A 277 -8.09 -8.87 4.41
C ALA A 277 -7.12 -7.77 3.94
N LEU A 278 -7.03 -6.67 4.69
CA LEU A 278 -6.17 -5.52 4.41
C LEU A 278 -4.92 -5.45 5.31
N ASP A 279 -4.47 -6.56 5.86
CA ASP A 279 -3.27 -6.66 6.70
C ASP A 279 -2.00 -6.15 5.99
N HIS A 280 -1.89 -6.33 4.69
CA HIS A 280 -0.81 -5.76 3.86
C HIS A 280 -0.84 -4.22 3.78
N THR A 281 -1.85 -3.57 4.28
CA THR A 281 -1.90 -2.11 4.43
C THR A 281 -1.57 -1.64 5.84
N ALA A 282 -0.92 -2.46 6.64
CA ALA A 282 -0.62 -2.23 8.06
C ALA A 282 -1.86 -2.03 8.94
N LEU A 283 -3.02 -2.47 8.51
CA LEU A 283 -4.22 -2.57 9.33
C LEU A 283 -4.21 -3.87 10.13
N LEU A 284 -4.88 -3.86 11.28
CA LEU A 284 -5.11 -5.07 12.06
C LEU A 284 -6.14 -5.94 11.35
N GLY A 285 -5.87 -7.24 11.24
CA GLY A 285 -6.81 -8.18 10.62
C GLY A 285 -6.11 -9.25 9.82
N GLY A 286 -6.75 -9.68 8.75
CA GLY A 286 -6.30 -10.76 7.89
C GLY A 286 -7.45 -11.65 7.47
N TYR A 287 -7.16 -12.92 7.24
CA TYR A 287 -8.14 -13.96 6.93
C TYR A 287 -7.78 -15.27 7.65
N GLY A 288 -8.74 -16.18 7.73
CA GLY A 288 -8.54 -17.48 8.37
C GLY A 288 -9.23 -18.60 7.63
N VAL A 289 -8.97 -19.84 8.05
CA VAL A 289 -9.64 -21.04 7.56
C VAL A 289 -11.00 -21.15 8.28
N SER A 290 -12.10 -21.16 7.53
CA SER A 290 -13.45 -21.30 8.10
C SER A 290 -13.81 -22.74 8.41
N SER A 291 -13.36 -23.68 7.58
CA SER A 291 -13.59 -25.11 7.78
C SER A 291 -12.57 -25.92 6.99
N VAL A 292 -12.32 -27.14 7.48
CA VAL A 292 -11.51 -28.14 6.80
C VAL A 292 -12.41 -29.35 6.60
N ASP A 293 -12.45 -29.91 5.38
CA ASP A 293 -13.21 -31.14 5.11
C ASP A 293 -12.57 -32.30 5.90
N SER A 294 -13.35 -32.93 6.77
CA SER A 294 -12.89 -34.04 7.60
C SER A 294 -12.51 -35.30 6.79
N VAL A 295 -13.10 -35.45 5.60
CA VAL A 295 -12.83 -36.58 4.69
C VAL A 295 -11.73 -36.24 3.69
N ARG A 296 -11.67 -34.97 3.27
CA ARG A 296 -10.71 -34.42 2.31
C ARG A 296 -9.95 -33.24 2.89
N ALA A 297 -9.63 -33.32 4.18
CA ALA A 297 -9.08 -32.20 4.97
C ALA A 297 -7.90 -31.47 4.30
N SER A 298 -7.19 -32.16 3.44
CA SER A 298 -6.08 -31.60 2.67
C SER A 298 -6.49 -30.97 1.34
N ARG A 299 -7.73 -31.18 0.86
CA ARG A 299 -8.17 -30.72 -0.46
C ARG A 299 -9.09 -29.51 -0.41
N ASP A 300 -9.97 -29.45 0.58
CA ASP A 300 -11.02 -28.42 0.67
C ASP A 300 -10.82 -27.55 1.90
N ILE A 301 -10.01 -26.50 1.74
CA ILE A 301 -9.83 -25.46 2.75
C ILE A 301 -10.73 -24.28 2.36
N ARG A 302 -11.72 -23.97 3.20
CA ARG A 302 -12.54 -22.77 3.03
C ARG A 302 -11.90 -21.61 3.78
N LEU A 303 -11.67 -20.51 3.09
CA LEU A 303 -11.08 -19.30 3.61
C LEU A 303 -12.16 -18.24 3.76
N PHE A 304 -12.06 -17.46 4.81
CA PHE A 304 -12.91 -16.28 5.01
C PHE A 304 -12.05 -15.06 5.33
N ALA A 305 -12.52 -13.90 4.97
CA ALA A 305 -11.90 -12.65 5.35
C ALA A 305 -12.48 -12.19 6.70
N ILE A 306 -11.59 -11.72 7.56
CA ILE A 306 -12.00 -11.11 8.83
C ILE A 306 -12.39 -9.67 8.55
N LEU A 307 -13.66 -9.34 8.75
CA LEU A 307 -14.17 -7.98 8.69
C LEU A 307 -13.76 -7.24 9.97
N ARG A 308 -13.21 -6.04 9.81
CA ARG A 308 -12.96 -5.11 10.91
C ARG A 308 -13.46 -3.73 10.52
N HIS A 309 -14.13 -3.09 11.47
CA HIS A 309 -14.46 -1.67 11.38
C HIS A 309 -13.34 -0.86 12.01
N GLY A 310 -12.81 0.10 11.28
CA GLY A 310 -11.80 1.06 11.76
C GLY A 310 -12.45 2.37 12.18
#